data_d473e0ccdca6098d9e7f22ddfcbce6b4
#
_entry.id   d473e0ccdca6098d9e7f22ddfcbce6b4
#
_cell.length_a   1.000
_cell.length_b   1.000
_cell.length_c   1.000
_cell.angle_alpha   90.00
_cell.angle_beta   90.00
_cell.angle_gamma   90.00
#
_symmetry.space_group_name_H-M   'P 1'
#
loop_
_entity.id
_entity.type
_entity.pdbx_description
1 polymer ?
#
loop_
_entity_poly.entity_id
_entity_poly.type
_entity_poly.pdbx_seq_one_letter_code
_entity_poly.pdbx_strand_id
1 'polypeptide(L)'
;MFSGIIKDIGTVEYLKPDKSFVKIKTKFSKLELGESISCSGVCLTVSKIDKNNFFSNLSPETLQKTNFSEITLGKKINLEKSLKMGQEISGHMV
;
A
#
# COMPACT_ATOMS: atom_id res chain seq x y z
N MET A 1 8.07 -16.12 -5.15
CA MET A 1 7.61 -16.72 -3.91
C MET A 1 7.83 -15.82 -2.73
N PHE A 2 6.92 -15.84 -1.79
CA PHE A 2 7.03 -15.01 -0.59
C PHE A 2 7.52 -15.85 0.57
N SER A 3 8.46 -15.31 1.33
CA SER A 3 9.00 -16.00 2.50
C SER A 3 8.39 -15.47 3.80
N GLY A 4 7.63 -14.39 3.74
CA GLY A 4 7.04 -13.83 4.95
C GLY A 4 6.23 -12.59 4.66
N ILE A 5 5.68 -12.02 5.71
CA ILE A 5 4.87 -10.83 5.62
C ILE A 5 5.39 -9.82 6.64
N ILE A 6 5.61 -8.61 6.19
CA ILE A 6 6.02 -7.50 7.05
C ILE A 6 4.78 -6.67 7.32
N LYS A 7 4.52 -6.41 8.60
CA LYS A 7 3.30 -5.70 9.01
C LYS A 7 3.60 -4.34 9.59
N ASP A 8 2.66 -3.44 9.40
CA ASP A 8 2.75 -2.08 9.93
C ASP A 8 1.32 -1.56 10.09
N ILE A 9 1.19 -0.48 10.83
CA ILE A 9 -0.07 0.26 10.90
C ILE A 9 0.19 1.61 10.28
N GLY A 10 -0.46 1.87 9.16
CA GLY A 10 -0.32 3.14 8.48
C GLY A 10 -1.42 4.12 8.84
N THR A 11 -1.26 5.35 8.40
CA THR A 11 -2.24 6.40 8.64
C THR A 11 -2.55 7.08 7.31
N VAL A 12 -3.82 7.35 7.06
CA VAL A 12 -4.23 8.08 5.86
C VAL A 12 -3.85 9.55 6.07
N GLU A 13 -2.87 10.01 5.29
CA GLU A 13 -2.34 11.37 5.40
C GLU A 13 -3.01 12.33 4.44
N TYR A 14 -3.52 11.83 3.33
CA TYR A 14 -4.23 12.63 2.35
C TYR A 14 -5.20 11.73 1.60
N LEU A 15 -6.35 12.29 1.30
CA LEU A 15 -7.39 11.58 0.58
C LEU A 15 -8.07 12.57 -0.36
N LYS A 16 -8.03 12.27 -1.66
CA LYS A 16 -8.69 13.13 -2.63
C LYS A 16 -10.19 13.13 -2.36
N PRO A 17 -10.87 14.27 -2.55
CA PRO A 17 -12.31 14.35 -2.24
C PRO A 17 -13.16 13.27 -2.89
N ASP A 18 -12.84 12.85 -4.11
CA ASP A 18 -13.58 11.79 -4.79
C ASP A 18 -13.06 10.40 -4.42
N LYS A 19 -12.08 10.33 -3.49
CA LYS A 19 -11.49 9.10 -3.00
C LYS A 19 -10.80 8.26 -4.06
N SER A 20 -10.38 8.89 -5.15
CA SER A 20 -9.68 8.17 -6.21
C SER A 20 -8.17 8.06 -5.96
N PHE A 21 -7.66 8.72 -4.94
CA PHE A 21 -6.23 8.80 -4.70
C PHE A 21 -5.99 8.96 -3.19
N VAL A 22 -5.04 8.20 -2.65
CA VAL A 22 -4.77 8.20 -1.22
C VAL A 22 -3.27 8.24 -0.98
N LYS A 23 -2.88 8.94 0.09
CA LYS A 23 -1.51 8.97 0.57
C LYS A 23 -1.49 8.35 1.96
N ILE A 24 -0.68 7.34 2.15
CA ILE A 24 -0.63 6.60 3.41
C ILE A 24 0.77 6.68 3.99
N LYS A 25 0.84 7.07 5.26
CA LYS A 25 2.09 7.09 6.00
C LYS A 25 2.42 5.68 6.47
N THR A 26 3.67 5.28 6.32
CA THR A 26 4.10 3.93 6.70
C THR A 26 5.52 3.97 7.24
N LYS A 27 5.87 2.94 7.99
CA LYS A 27 7.23 2.76 8.48
C LYS A 27 8.04 1.83 7.59
N PHE A 28 7.44 1.32 6.52
CA PHE A 28 8.17 0.47 5.59
C PHE A 28 9.31 1.25 4.97
N SER A 29 10.50 0.68 4.98
CA SER A 29 11.70 1.39 4.56
C SER A 29 12.11 1.14 3.12
N LYS A 30 11.63 0.07 2.52
CA LYS A 30 12.07 -0.30 1.17
C LYS A 30 10.87 -0.52 0.26
N LEU A 31 10.17 0.58 -0.01
CA LEU A 31 9.05 0.53 -0.93
C LEU A 31 9.55 0.68 -2.36
N GLU A 32 8.87 0.02 -3.29
CA GLU A 32 9.16 0.13 -4.70
C GLU A 32 7.90 0.52 -5.46
N LEU A 33 8.09 1.30 -6.51
CA LEU A 33 6.97 1.65 -7.37
C LEU A 33 6.43 0.37 -8.00
N GLY A 34 5.11 0.27 -8.04
CA GLY A 34 4.46 -0.89 -8.63
C GLY A 34 4.26 -2.07 -7.70
N GLU A 35 4.83 -2.03 -6.49
CA GLU A 35 4.62 -3.15 -5.59
C GLU A 35 3.21 -3.10 -4.99
N SER A 36 2.75 -4.25 -4.53
CA SER A 36 1.42 -4.40 -3.93
C SER A 36 1.53 -4.40 -2.42
N ILE A 37 0.67 -3.64 -1.76
CA ILE A 37 0.58 -3.62 -0.31
C ILE A 37 -0.86 -3.89 0.06
N SER A 38 -1.08 -4.83 0.98
CA SER A 38 -2.42 -5.09 1.49
C SER A 38 -2.75 -4.02 2.52
N CYS A 39 -3.82 -3.30 2.29
CA CYS A 39 -4.25 -2.20 3.15
C CYS A 39 -5.59 -2.58 3.74
N SER A 40 -5.60 -3.07 4.99
CA SER A 40 -6.79 -3.59 5.66
C SER A 40 -7.50 -4.63 4.77
N GLY A 41 -6.70 -5.49 4.14
CA GLY A 41 -7.23 -6.56 3.31
C GLY A 41 -7.44 -6.18 1.85
N VAL A 42 -7.24 -4.92 1.50
CA VAL A 42 -7.42 -4.47 0.12
C VAL A 42 -6.04 -4.26 -0.51
N CYS A 43 -5.79 -4.94 -1.61
CA CYS A 43 -4.49 -4.85 -2.29
C CYS A 43 -4.42 -3.55 -3.09
N LEU A 44 -3.45 -2.71 -2.74
CA LEU A 44 -3.22 -1.45 -3.45
C LEU A 44 -1.82 -1.45 -4.05
N THR A 45 -1.68 -0.78 -5.17
CA THR A 45 -0.41 -0.68 -5.88
C THR A 45 0.24 0.66 -5.58
N VAL A 46 1.52 0.62 -5.23
CA VAL A 46 2.29 1.83 -4.94
C VAL A 46 2.53 2.58 -6.24
N SER A 47 1.96 3.79 -6.37
CA SER A 47 2.08 4.60 -7.57
C SER A 47 3.11 5.71 -7.41
N LYS A 48 3.44 6.09 -6.17
CA LYS A 48 4.41 7.14 -5.90
C LYS A 48 4.92 6.96 -4.48
N ILE A 49 6.16 7.35 -4.24
CA ILE A 49 6.77 7.25 -2.92
C ILE A 49 7.33 8.63 -2.55
N ASP A 50 7.07 9.06 -1.31
CA ASP A 50 7.57 10.33 -0.81
C ASP A 50 7.95 10.14 0.67
N LYS A 51 9.25 9.94 0.90
CA LYS A 51 9.79 9.72 2.25
C LYS A 51 9.08 8.55 2.93
N ASN A 52 8.33 8.80 3.98
CA ASN A 52 7.66 7.76 4.74
C ASN A 52 6.21 7.55 4.30
N ASN A 53 5.89 7.96 3.08
CA ASN A 53 4.54 7.86 2.56
C ASN A 53 4.54 7.16 1.23
N PHE A 54 3.46 6.46 0.93
CA PHE A 54 3.23 5.97 -0.42
C PHE A 54 1.85 6.41 -0.88
N PHE A 55 1.71 6.48 -2.18
CA PHE A 55 0.46 6.91 -2.82
C PHE A 55 -0.10 5.76 -3.63
N SER A 56 -1.40 5.70 -3.69
CA SER A 56 -2.07 4.71 -4.52
C SER A 56 -3.34 5.29 -5.11
N ASN A 57 -3.66 4.85 -6.32
CA ASN A 57 -4.92 5.20 -6.95
C ASN A 57 -5.96 4.17 -6.56
N LEU A 58 -7.18 4.63 -6.30
CA LEU A 58 -8.29 3.76 -5.93
C LEU A 58 -9.29 3.75 -7.08
N SER A 59 -9.52 2.58 -7.66
CA SER A 59 -10.49 2.48 -8.75
C SER A 59 -11.92 2.55 -8.21
N PRO A 60 -12.88 2.96 -9.05
CA PRO A 60 -14.28 2.91 -8.63
C PRO A 60 -14.71 1.51 -8.20
N GLU A 61 -14.18 0.49 -8.87
CA GLU A 61 -14.48 -0.88 -8.52
C GLU A 61 -13.98 -1.22 -7.11
N THR A 62 -12.77 -0.79 -6.77
CA THR A 62 -12.24 -1.00 -5.43
C THR A 62 -13.14 -0.33 -4.38
N LEU A 63 -13.59 0.89 -4.67
CA LEU A 63 -14.44 1.62 -3.74
C LEU A 63 -15.79 0.95 -3.56
N GLN A 64 -16.30 0.30 -4.62
CA GLN A 64 -17.59 -0.37 -4.54
C GLN A 64 -17.52 -1.71 -3.81
N LYS A 65 -16.43 -2.43 -4.00
CA LYS A 65 -16.32 -3.79 -3.47
C LYS A 65 -15.68 -3.89 -2.11
N THR A 66 -15.22 -2.77 -1.57
CA THR A 66 -14.55 -2.76 -0.28
C THR A 66 -15.13 -1.63 0.56
N ASN A 67 -14.70 -1.59 1.83
CA ASN A 67 -15.13 -0.48 2.69
C ASN A 67 -14.21 0.74 2.57
N PHE A 68 -13.38 0.80 1.54
CA PHE A 68 -12.51 1.95 1.32
C PHE A 68 -13.29 3.21 0.96
N SER A 69 -14.55 3.07 0.51
CA SER A 69 -15.39 4.24 0.29
C SER A 69 -15.69 5.00 1.60
N GLU A 70 -15.50 4.33 2.73
CA GLU A 70 -15.72 4.93 4.05
C GLU A 70 -14.44 5.41 4.71
N ILE A 71 -13.32 5.32 4.01
CA ILE A 71 -12.04 5.73 4.54
C ILE A 71 -12.03 7.25 4.75
N THR A 72 -11.38 7.70 5.83
CA THR A 72 -11.31 9.12 6.14
C THR A 72 -9.87 9.49 6.49
N LEU A 73 -9.59 10.79 6.40
CA LEU A 73 -8.29 11.33 6.75
C LEU A 73 -7.97 10.99 8.21
N GLY A 74 -6.75 10.55 8.45
CA GLY A 74 -6.32 10.18 9.80
C GLY A 74 -6.63 8.75 10.20
N LYS A 75 -7.37 8.01 9.38
CA LYS A 75 -7.73 6.64 9.72
C LYS A 75 -6.49 5.76 9.75
N LYS A 76 -6.46 4.86 10.74
CA LYS A 76 -5.41 3.86 10.84
C LYS A 76 -5.75 2.68 9.95
N ILE A 77 -4.76 2.17 9.25
CA ILE A 77 -4.94 1.08 8.30
C ILE A 77 -3.88 0.03 8.55
N ASN A 78 -4.31 -1.23 8.60
CA ASN A 78 -3.36 -2.35 8.71
C ASN A 78 -2.67 -2.53 7.37
N LEU A 79 -1.35 -2.49 7.38
CA LEU A 79 -0.56 -2.66 6.18
C LEU A 79 0.21 -3.97 6.24
N GLU A 80 0.22 -4.69 5.14
CA GLU A 80 0.98 -5.92 5.01
C GLU A 80 1.75 -5.91 3.71
N LYS A 81 3.04 -6.12 3.81
CA LYS A 81 3.93 -6.15 2.66
C LYS A 81 4.60 -7.51 2.63
N SER A 82 4.58 -8.15 1.48
CA SER A 82 5.22 -9.45 1.35
C SER A 82 6.71 -9.30 1.17
N LEU A 83 7.46 -10.13 1.87
CA LEU A 83 8.89 -10.24 1.65
C LEU A 83 9.10 -11.17 0.46
N LYS A 84 9.57 -10.62 -0.64
CA LYS A 84 9.72 -11.36 -1.88
C LYS A 84 11.10 -11.95 -1.99
N MET A 85 11.23 -13.20 -1.62
CA MET A 85 12.51 -13.90 -1.77
C MET A 85 13.01 -13.82 -3.20
N GLY A 86 12.11 -14.07 -4.14
CA GLY A 86 12.49 -14.06 -5.53
C GLY A 86 13.03 -12.72 -5.98
N GLN A 87 12.46 -11.65 -5.48
CA GLN A 87 12.89 -10.33 -5.87
C GLN A 87 14.29 -10.01 -5.37
N GLU A 88 14.57 -10.38 -4.12
CA GLU A 88 15.90 -10.18 -3.57
C GLU A 88 16.91 -11.02 -4.28
N ILE A 89 16.55 -12.25 -4.56
CA ILE A 89 17.45 -13.19 -5.19
C ILE A 89 17.58 -12.89 -6.66
N SER A 90 16.51 -12.44 -7.30
CA SER A 90 16.56 -12.20 -8.73
C SER A 90 17.58 -11.15 -9.10
N GLY A 91 17.87 -10.25 -8.19
CA GLY A 91 18.97 -9.34 -8.41
C GLY A 91 20.29 -10.07 -8.52
N HIS A 92 20.35 -11.29 -8.07
CA HIS A 92 21.55 -12.13 -8.11
C HIS A 92 21.46 -13.23 -9.14
N MET A 93 20.26 -13.75 -9.33
CA MET A 93 20.07 -14.93 -10.18
C MET A 93 19.87 -14.59 -11.64
N VAL A 94 19.36 -13.44 -11.88
CA VAL A 94 19.16 -13.01 -13.27
C VAL A 94 20.23 -12.04 -13.70
#